data_3e4d0b482e8d00473d69e7b954d91ac3
#
_entry.id   3e4d0b482e8d00473d69e7b954d91ac3
#
_cell.length_a   1.000
_cell.length_b   1.000
_cell.length_c   1.000
_cell.angle_alpha   90.00
_cell.angle_beta   90.00
_cell.angle_gamma   90.00
#
_symmetry.space_group_name_H-M   'P 1'
#
loop_
_entity.id
_entity.type
_entity.pdbx_description
1 polymer ?
#
loop_
_entity_poly.entity_id
_entity_poly.type
_entity_poly.pdbx_seq_one_letter_code
_entity_poly.pdbx_strand_id
1 'polypeptide(L)'
;MTGRVVTLGETMLLLTGRDVGAVPDLEHMRVDTGGAESNVAIGLVRAGVPTTWVGRVGTDPAGDRVTRDVRGEGVDVVAVPDPDRSTGIMMKERLTDGRTRVTYHRRGSAGAALRATDLPTSLVEQAALLHVTGITLALSDDARAAVEAAIARAEVAGVPVSFDVNHRPKLIDADDARERYRAAASRAAIVFAGDDEARLVLGLADDEGDDETLAHELAALAGGRAVVKLGSRGAVASIDGRFLRRVATPVRVVDPVGAGDAFVAGWLAASLSGASPDEALDRAADAGALACTVESDWRRPDPAALHAPTSPSDVDHAVHDRVDR
;
A
#
# COMPACT_ATOMS: atom_id res chain seq x y z
N MET A 1 -5.86 23.82 7.57
CA MET A 1 -6.27 22.55 8.22
C MET A 1 -6.27 21.50 7.13
N THR A 2 -5.43 20.50 7.24
CA THR A 2 -5.46 19.34 6.33
C THR A 2 -6.80 18.63 6.52
N GLY A 3 -7.58 18.49 5.44
CA GLY A 3 -8.81 17.70 5.48
C GLY A 3 -8.49 16.22 5.72
N ARG A 4 -9.52 15.43 6.04
CA ARG A 4 -9.41 14.00 6.32
C ARG A 4 -9.13 13.20 5.05
N VAL A 5 -8.24 12.21 5.12
CA VAL A 5 -8.09 11.17 4.08
C VAL A 5 -8.99 9.98 4.42
N VAL A 6 -9.57 9.37 3.40
CA VAL A 6 -10.32 8.12 3.53
C VAL A 6 -9.58 7.02 2.77
N THR A 7 -9.39 5.87 3.42
CA THR A 7 -8.89 4.63 2.78
C THR A 7 -9.89 3.50 3.00
N LEU A 8 -9.97 2.55 2.06
CA LEU A 8 -10.86 1.39 2.21
C LEU A 8 -10.22 0.12 1.66
N GLY A 9 -10.31 -0.96 2.43
CA GLY A 9 -9.74 -2.24 2.04
C GLY A 9 -9.62 -3.23 3.17
N GLU A 10 -9.03 -4.40 2.88
CA GLU A 10 -8.86 -5.46 3.85
C GLU A 10 -7.61 -5.27 4.71
N THR A 11 -7.80 -5.40 6.00
CA THR A 11 -6.72 -5.57 6.99
C THR A 11 -6.84 -6.95 7.62
N MET A 12 -5.71 -7.66 7.69
CA MET A 12 -5.63 -9.05 8.14
C MET A 12 -4.84 -9.18 9.45
N LEU A 13 -5.09 -10.26 10.17
CA LEU A 13 -4.16 -10.72 11.21
C LEU A 13 -2.85 -11.16 10.55
N LEU A 14 -1.73 -10.60 10.97
CA LEU A 14 -0.40 -10.97 10.50
C LEU A 14 0.32 -11.85 11.52
N LEU A 15 0.70 -13.04 11.09
CA LEU A 15 1.53 -13.96 11.85
C LEU A 15 2.92 -13.99 11.24
N THR A 16 3.93 -13.49 11.97
CA THR A 16 5.33 -13.46 11.50
C THR A 16 6.18 -14.43 12.32
N GLY A 17 6.89 -15.33 11.65
CA GLY A 17 7.86 -16.22 12.29
C GLY A 17 8.92 -15.40 13.07
N ARG A 18 9.15 -15.78 14.34
CA ARG A 18 10.21 -15.13 15.15
C ARG A 18 11.60 -15.53 14.71
N ASP A 19 11.74 -16.78 14.31
CA ASP A 19 13.00 -17.36 13.88
C ASP A 19 13.03 -17.49 12.35
N VAL A 20 14.22 -17.72 11.80
CA VAL A 20 14.39 -18.07 10.39
C VAL A 20 14.00 -19.53 10.21
N GLY A 21 13.07 -19.81 9.33
CA GLY A 21 12.56 -21.13 9.06
C GLY A 21 11.16 -21.13 8.43
N ALA A 22 10.74 -22.31 7.97
CA ALA A 22 9.37 -22.52 7.47
C ALA A 22 8.40 -22.75 8.63
N VAL A 23 7.13 -22.37 8.46
CA VAL A 23 6.07 -22.52 9.50
C VAL A 23 6.05 -23.91 10.15
N PRO A 24 6.21 -25.05 9.45
CA PRO A 24 6.22 -26.36 10.11
C PRO A 24 7.33 -26.54 11.17
N ASP A 25 8.39 -25.76 11.09
CA ASP A 25 9.56 -25.87 11.96
C ASP A 25 9.59 -24.77 13.04
N LEU A 26 8.62 -23.83 13.02
CA LEU A 26 8.57 -22.70 13.94
C LEU A 26 7.73 -23.03 15.19
N GLU A 27 8.28 -22.79 16.36
CA GLU A 27 7.55 -22.93 17.63
C GLU A 27 6.77 -21.67 18.01
N HIS A 28 7.23 -20.47 17.53
CA HIS A 28 6.65 -19.19 17.92
C HIS A 28 6.44 -18.27 16.73
N MET A 29 5.27 -17.62 16.73
CA MET A 29 4.96 -16.54 15.79
C MET A 29 4.58 -15.26 16.54
N ARG A 30 5.00 -14.12 16.01
CA ARG A 30 4.53 -12.82 16.47
C ARG A 30 3.20 -12.52 15.81
N VAL A 31 2.27 -11.96 16.59
CA VAL A 31 0.94 -11.55 16.12
C VAL A 31 0.93 -10.03 15.94
N ASP A 32 0.73 -9.61 14.72
CA ASP A 32 0.58 -8.21 14.29
C ASP A 32 -0.68 -8.10 13.40
N THR A 33 -0.85 -6.98 12.73
CA THR A 33 -1.87 -6.75 11.70
C THR A 33 -1.22 -6.12 10.47
N GLY A 34 -1.81 -6.30 9.29
CA GLY A 34 -1.30 -5.73 8.06
C GLY A 34 -2.36 -5.67 6.96
N GLY A 35 -2.31 -4.62 6.17
CA GLY A 35 -3.16 -4.37 5.02
C GLY A 35 -2.73 -3.07 4.36
N ALA A 36 -2.65 -3.03 3.04
CA ALA A 36 -2.06 -1.89 2.33
C ALA A 36 -2.74 -0.56 2.68
N GLU A 37 -4.06 -0.53 2.65
CA GLU A 37 -4.84 0.67 2.92
C GLU A 37 -4.76 1.11 4.38
N SER A 38 -4.70 0.17 5.33
CA SER A 38 -4.49 0.51 6.75
C SER A 38 -3.05 0.92 7.04
N ASN A 39 -2.06 0.35 6.35
CA ASN A 39 -0.66 0.77 6.45
C ASN A 39 -0.49 2.22 5.98
N VAL A 40 -1.10 2.58 4.84
CA VAL A 40 -1.13 3.99 4.37
C VAL A 40 -1.85 4.89 5.37
N ALA A 41 -3.00 4.46 5.93
CA ALA A 41 -3.72 5.23 6.94
C ALA A 41 -2.88 5.51 8.20
N ILE A 42 -2.17 4.49 8.71
CA ILE A 42 -1.27 4.62 9.85
C ILE A 42 -0.12 5.58 9.53
N GLY A 43 0.50 5.44 8.35
CA GLY A 43 1.57 6.34 7.91
C GLY A 43 1.11 7.81 7.83
N LEU A 44 -0.07 8.06 7.29
CA LEU A 44 -0.69 9.39 7.20
C LEU A 44 -0.95 10.01 8.58
N VAL A 45 -1.56 9.25 9.50
CA VAL A 45 -1.83 9.75 10.86
C VAL A 45 -0.54 10.07 11.60
N ARG A 46 0.49 9.24 11.46
CA ARG A 46 1.83 9.50 12.04
C ARG A 46 2.49 10.75 11.47
N ALA A 47 2.16 11.10 10.22
CA ALA A 47 2.59 12.35 9.59
C ALA A 47 1.67 13.55 9.91
N GLY A 48 0.69 13.38 10.81
CA GLY A 48 -0.23 14.45 11.26
C GLY A 48 -1.45 14.67 10.36
N VAL A 49 -1.74 13.75 9.41
CA VAL A 49 -2.91 13.84 8.53
C VAL A 49 -4.05 12.99 9.09
N PRO A 50 -5.20 13.60 9.50
CA PRO A 50 -6.36 12.84 9.96
C PRO A 50 -6.82 11.85 8.89
N THR A 51 -6.98 10.57 9.26
CA THR A 51 -7.32 9.52 8.30
C THR A 51 -8.36 8.57 8.87
N THR A 52 -9.33 8.18 8.04
CA THR A 52 -10.28 7.11 8.34
C THR A 52 -9.99 5.90 7.46
N TRP A 53 -9.87 4.74 8.07
CA TRP A 53 -9.86 3.46 7.37
C TRP A 53 -11.26 2.82 7.46
N VAL A 54 -11.77 2.33 6.32
CA VAL A 54 -13.03 1.58 6.22
C VAL A 54 -12.70 0.14 5.81
N GLY A 55 -13.19 -0.84 6.55
CA GLY A 55 -13.00 -2.26 6.22
C GLY A 55 -14.05 -3.15 6.87
N ARG A 56 -14.18 -4.40 6.38
CA ARG A 56 -14.96 -5.44 7.03
C ARG A 56 -14.05 -6.37 7.80
N VAL A 57 -14.48 -6.78 8.99
CA VAL A 57 -13.77 -7.74 9.85
C VAL A 57 -14.75 -8.78 10.36
N GLY A 58 -14.29 -10.00 10.59
CA GLY A 58 -15.09 -11.03 11.23
C GLY A 58 -15.43 -10.65 12.68
N THR A 59 -16.53 -11.19 13.20
CA THR A 59 -16.84 -11.13 14.63
C THR A 59 -16.03 -12.19 15.39
N ASP A 60 -14.70 -12.11 15.25
CA ASP A 60 -13.72 -13.05 15.77
C ASP A 60 -12.53 -12.33 16.44
N PRO A 61 -11.69 -13.03 17.22
CA PRO A 61 -10.55 -12.41 17.90
C PRO A 61 -9.54 -11.74 16.95
N ALA A 62 -9.46 -12.17 15.69
CA ALA A 62 -8.60 -11.54 14.70
C ALA A 62 -9.16 -10.18 14.27
N GLY A 63 -10.48 -10.06 14.07
CA GLY A 63 -11.18 -8.80 13.79
C GLY A 63 -11.07 -7.81 14.95
N ASP A 64 -11.22 -8.28 16.18
CA ASP A 64 -10.98 -7.47 17.38
C ASP A 64 -9.55 -6.95 17.43
N ARG A 65 -8.58 -7.81 17.08
CA ARG A 65 -7.16 -7.43 17.03
C ARG A 65 -6.90 -6.36 15.99
N VAL A 66 -7.37 -6.56 14.74
CA VAL A 66 -7.24 -5.59 13.64
C VAL A 66 -7.82 -4.24 14.05
N THR A 67 -9.06 -4.23 14.51
CA THR A 67 -9.75 -3.00 14.90
C THR A 67 -9.01 -2.24 16.01
N ARG A 68 -8.54 -2.97 17.04
CA ARG A 68 -7.80 -2.40 18.15
C ARG A 68 -6.46 -1.81 17.72
N ASP A 69 -5.69 -2.56 16.92
CA ASP A 69 -4.33 -2.16 16.54
C ASP A 69 -4.36 -0.94 15.62
N VAL A 70 -5.22 -0.93 14.59
CA VAL A 70 -5.37 0.23 13.67
C VAL A 70 -5.86 1.47 14.42
N ARG A 71 -6.85 1.32 15.32
CA ARG A 71 -7.35 2.41 16.16
C ARG A 71 -6.29 2.89 17.15
N GLY A 72 -5.47 1.97 17.69
CA GLY A 72 -4.37 2.30 18.62
C GLY A 72 -3.27 3.17 18.00
N GLU A 73 -3.15 3.17 16.67
CA GLU A 73 -2.25 4.06 15.93
C GLU A 73 -2.86 5.45 15.64
N GLY A 74 -4.09 5.71 16.10
CA GLY A 74 -4.77 7.00 15.97
C GLY A 74 -5.59 7.13 14.67
N VAL A 75 -5.76 6.06 13.91
CA VAL A 75 -6.63 6.05 12.74
C VAL A 75 -8.09 5.99 13.19
N ASP A 76 -8.96 6.80 12.60
CA ASP A 76 -10.40 6.61 12.74
C ASP A 76 -10.82 5.34 12.02
N VAL A 77 -11.48 4.43 12.74
CA VAL A 77 -11.79 3.08 12.23
C VAL A 77 -13.29 2.90 12.06
N VAL A 78 -13.70 2.66 10.82
CA VAL A 78 -15.04 2.17 10.45
C VAL A 78 -14.88 0.67 10.12
N ALA A 79 -14.90 -0.17 11.17
CA ALA A 79 -14.86 -1.62 11.03
C ALA A 79 -16.32 -2.14 10.98
N VAL A 80 -16.71 -2.70 9.84
CA VAL A 80 -18.03 -3.32 9.64
C VAL A 80 -17.94 -4.78 10.07
N PRO A 81 -18.70 -5.23 11.09
CA PRO A 81 -18.64 -6.60 11.55
C PRO A 81 -19.32 -7.55 10.57
N ASP A 82 -18.70 -8.69 10.30
CA ASP A 82 -19.27 -9.79 9.52
C ASP A 82 -19.44 -11.02 10.44
N PRO A 83 -20.69 -11.44 10.74
CA PRO A 83 -20.92 -12.60 11.60
C PRO A 83 -20.70 -13.95 10.89
N ASP A 84 -20.67 -13.95 9.56
CA ASP A 84 -20.66 -15.17 8.74
C ASP A 84 -19.27 -15.49 8.17
N ARG A 85 -18.35 -14.52 8.18
CA ARG A 85 -17.01 -14.64 7.60
C ARG A 85 -15.93 -14.31 8.59
N SER A 86 -14.84 -15.09 8.56
CA SER A 86 -13.66 -14.82 9.38
C SER A 86 -12.84 -13.64 8.83
N THR A 87 -12.14 -12.98 9.74
CA THR A 87 -11.07 -12.04 9.36
C THR A 87 -9.96 -12.78 8.61
N GLY A 88 -9.43 -12.17 7.56
CA GLY A 88 -8.30 -12.73 6.81
C GLY A 88 -7.04 -12.88 7.68
N ILE A 89 -6.22 -13.88 7.35
CA ILE A 89 -4.94 -14.12 8.02
C ILE A 89 -3.82 -14.13 6.98
N MET A 90 -2.71 -13.50 7.31
CA MET A 90 -1.48 -13.50 6.52
C MET A 90 -0.36 -14.11 7.37
N MET A 91 0.35 -15.09 6.84
CA MET A 91 1.52 -15.68 7.48
C MET A 91 2.78 -15.31 6.73
N LYS A 92 3.81 -14.87 7.46
CA LYS A 92 5.08 -14.41 6.92
C LYS A 92 6.22 -15.22 7.52
N GLU A 93 7.02 -15.82 6.64
CA GLU A 93 8.15 -16.68 6.96
C GLU A 93 9.42 -16.08 6.37
N ARG A 94 10.51 -16.07 7.13
CA ARG A 94 11.85 -15.79 6.62
C ARG A 94 12.56 -17.12 6.40
N LEU A 95 12.77 -17.48 5.14
CA LEU A 95 13.38 -18.76 4.81
C LEU A 95 14.91 -18.71 5.00
N THR A 96 15.51 -19.90 5.14
CA THR A 96 16.97 -20.05 5.35
C THR A 96 17.82 -19.58 4.18
N ASP A 97 17.23 -19.41 3.00
CA ASP A 97 17.86 -18.85 1.80
C ASP A 97 17.73 -17.32 1.68
N GLY A 98 17.25 -16.66 2.75
CA GLY A 98 17.07 -15.20 2.82
C GLY A 98 15.78 -14.68 2.18
N ARG A 99 14.98 -15.54 1.52
CA ARG A 99 13.69 -15.11 0.94
C ARG A 99 12.62 -14.97 2.01
N THR A 100 11.72 -14.01 1.80
CA THR A 100 10.48 -13.89 2.58
C THR A 100 9.33 -14.52 1.80
N ARG A 101 8.65 -15.50 2.42
CA ARG A 101 7.43 -16.10 1.87
C ARG A 101 6.21 -15.59 2.62
N VAL A 102 5.19 -15.15 1.85
CA VAL A 102 3.91 -14.72 2.42
C VAL A 102 2.80 -15.64 1.91
N THR A 103 2.07 -16.21 2.88
CA THR A 103 0.91 -17.07 2.63
C THR A 103 -0.36 -16.38 3.12
N TYR A 104 -1.36 -16.30 2.26
CA TYR A 104 -2.63 -15.63 2.56
C TYR A 104 -3.76 -16.64 2.75
N HIS A 105 -4.46 -16.52 3.87
CA HIS A 105 -5.72 -17.19 4.17
C HIS A 105 -6.83 -16.13 4.18
N ARG A 106 -7.21 -15.65 2.99
CA ARG A 106 -8.14 -14.52 2.81
C ARG A 106 -9.30 -14.81 1.81
N ARG A 107 -9.32 -15.99 1.20
CA ARG A 107 -10.39 -16.33 0.28
C ARG A 107 -11.72 -16.42 1.04
N GLY A 108 -12.70 -15.57 0.65
CA GLY A 108 -13.99 -15.48 1.33
C GLY A 108 -13.92 -14.88 2.74
N SER A 109 -12.86 -14.14 3.06
CA SER A 109 -12.75 -13.39 4.32
C SER A 109 -13.82 -12.30 4.43
N ALA A 110 -14.01 -11.78 5.63
CA ALA A 110 -14.86 -10.62 5.86
C ALA A 110 -14.41 -9.43 5.00
N GLY A 111 -13.10 -9.15 4.94
CA GLY A 111 -12.53 -8.08 4.11
C GLY A 111 -12.81 -8.24 2.63
N ALA A 112 -12.83 -9.48 2.12
CA ALA A 112 -13.20 -9.78 0.75
C ALA A 112 -14.70 -9.54 0.46
N ALA A 113 -15.53 -9.42 1.48
CA ALA A 113 -16.96 -9.11 1.35
C ALA A 113 -17.29 -7.62 1.61
N LEU A 114 -16.30 -6.73 1.54
CA LEU A 114 -16.51 -5.28 1.62
C LEU A 114 -17.48 -4.83 0.52
N ARG A 115 -18.46 -3.98 0.86
CA ARG A 115 -19.53 -3.55 -0.04
C ARG A 115 -19.64 -2.03 -0.07
N ALA A 116 -20.21 -1.49 -1.14
CA ALA A 116 -20.50 -0.07 -1.27
C ALA A 116 -21.38 0.47 -0.12
N THR A 117 -22.27 -0.36 0.43
CA THR A 117 -23.13 -0.02 1.57
C THR A 117 -22.38 0.09 2.91
N ASP A 118 -21.16 -0.40 2.98
CA ASP A 118 -20.32 -0.34 4.18
C ASP A 118 -19.66 1.05 4.34
N LEU A 119 -19.64 1.85 3.28
CA LEU A 119 -19.10 3.22 3.32
C LEU A 119 -20.15 4.16 3.89
N PRO A 120 -19.88 4.80 5.04
CA PRO A 120 -20.81 5.77 5.64
C PRO A 120 -21.19 6.87 4.64
N THR A 121 -22.44 7.35 4.78
CA THR A 121 -22.93 8.47 3.97
C THR A 121 -22.05 9.69 4.22
N SER A 122 -21.72 10.41 3.15
CA SER A 122 -20.90 11.63 3.15
C SER A 122 -19.45 11.48 3.62
N LEU A 123 -18.97 10.27 3.96
CA LEU A 123 -17.58 10.09 4.40
C LEU A 123 -16.60 10.39 3.27
N VAL A 124 -16.86 9.85 2.08
CA VAL A 124 -16.02 10.05 0.88
C VAL A 124 -16.18 11.49 0.37
N GLU A 125 -17.40 11.99 0.32
CA GLU A 125 -17.74 13.33 -0.21
C GLU A 125 -17.13 14.48 0.61
N GLN A 126 -16.83 14.24 1.88
CA GLN A 126 -16.21 15.22 2.78
C GLN A 126 -14.70 15.01 2.95
N ALA A 127 -14.13 14.04 2.25
CA ALA A 127 -12.71 13.76 2.31
C ALA A 127 -11.88 14.82 1.57
N ALA A 128 -10.66 15.04 2.01
CA ALA A 128 -9.67 15.80 1.25
C ALA A 128 -9.03 14.96 0.14
N LEU A 129 -9.04 13.63 0.33
CA LEU A 129 -8.49 12.66 -0.61
C LEU A 129 -9.09 11.28 -0.31
N LEU A 130 -9.41 10.53 -1.35
CA LEU A 130 -9.71 9.10 -1.29
C LEU A 130 -8.46 8.32 -1.75
N HIS A 131 -7.98 7.37 -0.94
CA HIS A 131 -6.91 6.45 -1.33
C HIS A 131 -7.44 5.03 -1.48
N VAL A 132 -7.15 4.39 -2.61
CA VAL A 132 -7.55 3.02 -2.94
C VAL A 132 -6.38 2.25 -3.58
N THR A 133 -6.45 0.91 -3.52
CA THR A 133 -5.42 0.05 -4.12
C THR A 133 -5.99 -0.97 -5.09
N GLY A 134 -5.12 -1.48 -5.97
CA GLY A 134 -5.45 -2.59 -6.86
C GLY A 134 -5.68 -3.91 -6.11
N ILE A 135 -5.19 -4.05 -4.87
CA ILE A 135 -5.50 -5.22 -4.04
C ILE A 135 -7.01 -5.35 -3.84
N THR A 136 -7.66 -4.28 -3.37
CA THR A 136 -9.10 -4.31 -3.09
C THR A 136 -9.93 -4.46 -4.37
N LEU A 137 -9.48 -3.89 -5.50
CA LEU A 137 -10.09 -4.11 -6.82
C LEU A 137 -10.00 -5.58 -7.30
N ALA A 138 -8.96 -6.31 -6.88
CA ALA A 138 -8.70 -7.69 -7.27
C ALA A 138 -9.27 -8.72 -6.29
N LEU A 139 -9.71 -8.31 -5.10
CA LEU A 139 -9.99 -9.20 -3.98
C LEU A 139 -11.28 -10.00 -4.17
N SER A 140 -12.34 -9.36 -4.68
CA SER A 140 -13.64 -9.96 -5.02
C SER A 140 -14.49 -8.98 -5.83
N ASP A 141 -15.61 -9.46 -6.37
CA ASP A 141 -16.56 -8.59 -7.07
C ASP A 141 -17.26 -7.60 -6.13
N ASP A 142 -17.59 -8.00 -4.90
CA ASP A 142 -18.17 -7.10 -3.87
C ASP A 142 -17.17 -5.98 -3.52
N ALA A 143 -15.91 -6.33 -3.24
CA ALA A 143 -14.86 -5.37 -2.90
C ALA A 143 -14.53 -4.43 -4.08
N ARG A 144 -14.49 -4.96 -5.30
CA ARG A 144 -14.36 -4.17 -6.54
C ARG A 144 -15.48 -3.15 -6.66
N ALA A 145 -16.72 -3.60 -6.53
CA ALA A 145 -17.88 -2.70 -6.60
C ALA A 145 -17.87 -1.63 -5.51
N ALA A 146 -17.34 -1.94 -4.30
CA ALA A 146 -17.17 -0.96 -3.23
C ALA A 146 -16.16 0.13 -3.61
N VAL A 147 -15.01 -0.24 -4.19
CA VAL A 147 -13.99 0.74 -4.64
C VAL A 147 -14.54 1.58 -5.80
N GLU A 148 -15.18 0.97 -6.79
CA GLU A 148 -15.77 1.67 -7.93
C GLU A 148 -16.84 2.68 -7.48
N ALA A 149 -17.68 2.30 -6.52
CA ALA A 149 -18.66 3.20 -5.92
C ALA A 149 -18.01 4.35 -5.13
N ALA A 150 -16.93 4.07 -4.38
CA ALA A 150 -16.18 5.10 -3.65
C ALA A 150 -15.56 6.12 -4.61
N ILE A 151 -14.92 5.65 -5.69
CA ILE A 151 -14.35 6.51 -6.74
C ILE A 151 -15.45 7.35 -7.39
N ALA A 152 -16.61 6.77 -7.73
CA ALA A 152 -17.72 7.51 -8.33
C ALA A 152 -18.26 8.60 -7.39
N ARG A 153 -18.37 8.32 -6.09
CA ARG A 153 -18.76 9.31 -5.07
C ARG A 153 -17.73 10.43 -4.96
N ALA A 154 -16.43 10.09 -4.97
CA ALA A 154 -15.34 11.06 -4.94
C ALA A 154 -15.38 11.99 -6.16
N GLU A 155 -15.55 11.45 -7.37
CA GLU A 155 -15.67 12.23 -8.61
C GLU A 155 -16.83 13.23 -8.57
N VAL A 156 -18.03 12.77 -8.15
CA VAL A 156 -19.21 13.65 -8.05
C VAL A 156 -18.98 14.78 -7.06
N ALA A 157 -18.24 14.52 -5.98
CA ALA A 157 -17.94 15.50 -4.95
C ALA A 157 -16.69 16.35 -5.24
N GLY A 158 -15.95 16.08 -6.33
CA GLY A 158 -14.69 16.75 -6.64
C GLY A 158 -13.54 16.38 -5.69
N VAL A 159 -13.62 15.24 -5.03
CA VAL A 159 -12.57 14.72 -4.14
C VAL A 159 -11.51 14.00 -4.96
N PRO A 160 -10.22 14.38 -4.86
CA PRO A 160 -9.17 13.72 -5.59
C PRO A 160 -8.99 12.26 -5.15
N VAL A 161 -8.70 11.39 -6.10
CA VAL A 161 -8.43 9.96 -5.86
C VAL A 161 -6.94 9.69 -6.02
N SER A 162 -6.35 9.01 -5.05
CA SER A 162 -5.02 8.40 -5.10
C SER A 162 -5.18 6.91 -5.32
N PHE A 163 -4.51 6.37 -6.31
CA PHE A 163 -4.54 4.94 -6.63
C PHE A 163 -3.14 4.34 -6.57
N ASP A 164 -2.93 3.31 -5.74
CA ASP A 164 -1.72 2.47 -5.77
C ASP A 164 -2.06 1.14 -6.47
N VAL A 165 -1.37 0.84 -7.57
CA VAL A 165 -1.61 -0.38 -8.35
C VAL A 165 -1.43 -1.62 -7.49
N ASN A 166 -0.37 -1.71 -6.72
CA ASN A 166 -0.13 -2.70 -5.68
C ASN A 166 -0.57 -4.13 -6.09
N HIS A 167 -0.16 -4.55 -7.29
CA HIS A 167 -0.62 -5.78 -7.94
C HIS A 167 -0.24 -7.04 -7.15
N ARG A 168 -1.15 -8.00 -7.11
CA ARG A 168 -0.94 -9.32 -6.50
C ARG A 168 -1.33 -10.42 -7.49
N PRO A 169 -0.36 -11.05 -8.18
CA PRO A 169 -0.63 -12.06 -9.22
C PRO A 169 -1.47 -13.25 -8.75
N LYS A 170 -1.45 -13.55 -7.44
CA LYS A 170 -2.26 -14.64 -6.85
C LYS A 170 -3.75 -14.28 -6.67
N LEU A 171 -4.15 -13.02 -6.82
CA LEU A 171 -5.54 -12.58 -6.69
C LEU A 171 -6.26 -12.49 -8.04
N ILE A 172 -5.54 -12.09 -9.08
CA ILE A 172 -6.13 -11.76 -10.38
C ILE A 172 -5.08 -12.02 -11.49
N ASP A 173 -5.51 -12.52 -12.63
CA ASP A 173 -4.63 -12.65 -13.80
C ASP A 173 -4.28 -11.29 -14.43
N ALA A 174 -3.26 -11.30 -15.30
CA ALA A 174 -2.70 -10.07 -15.83
C ALA A 174 -3.65 -9.28 -16.74
N ASP A 175 -4.51 -9.97 -17.51
CA ASP A 175 -5.41 -9.30 -18.45
C ASP A 175 -6.57 -8.61 -17.72
N ASP A 176 -7.22 -9.32 -16.78
CA ASP A 176 -8.23 -8.76 -15.91
C ASP A 176 -7.66 -7.62 -15.03
N ALA A 177 -6.43 -7.80 -14.51
CA ALA A 177 -5.74 -6.78 -13.74
C ALA A 177 -5.51 -5.51 -14.54
N ARG A 178 -5.01 -5.64 -15.77
CA ARG A 178 -4.78 -4.51 -16.68
C ARG A 178 -6.04 -3.71 -16.92
N GLU A 179 -7.16 -4.38 -17.24
CA GLU A 179 -8.43 -3.72 -17.48
C GLU A 179 -8.90 -2.92 -16.26
N ARG A 180 -8.96 -3.58 -15.08
CA ARG A 180 -9.45 -2.95 -13.84
C ARG A 180 -8.55 -1.81 -13.38
N TYR A 181 -7.21 -2.00 -13.46
CA TYR A 181 -6.27 -0.98 -12.99
C TYR A 181 -6.21 0.23 -13.93
N ARG A 182 -6.31 0.03 -15.24
CA ARG A 182 -6.44 1.13 -16.20
C ARG A 182 -7.70 1.95 -15.95
N ALA A 183 -8.83 1.29 -15.71
CA ALA A 183 -10.10 1.96 -15.40
C ALA A 183 -10.00 2.80 -14.11
N ALA A 184 -9.34 2.30 -13.06
CA ALA A 184 -9.11 3.05 -11.82
C ALA A 184 -8.08 4.18 -12.01
N ALA A 185 -6.97 3.91 -12.69
CA ALA A 185 -5.91 4.88 -12.96
C ALA A 185 -6.42 6.09 -13.75
N SER A 186 -7.27 5.89 -14.78
CA SER A 186 -7.83 6.98 -15.58
C SER A 186 -8.76 7.92 -14.81
N ARG A 187 -9.19 7.53 -13.62
CA ARG A 187 -10.04 8.30 -12.70
C ARG A 187 -9.27 8.87 -11.50
N ALA A 188 -7.99 8.54 -11.39
CA ALA A 188 -7.16 8.99 -10.29
C ALA A 188 -6.49 10.33 -10.57
N ALA A 189 -6.38 11.18 -9.55
CA ALA A 189 -5.60 12.42 -9.59
C ALA A 189 -4.09 12.15 -9.50
N ILE A 190 -3.71 10.98 -8.95
CA ILE A 190 -2.33 10.49 -8.91
C ILE A 190 -2.32 8.97 -8.84
N VAL A 191 -1.40 8.35 -9.58
CA VAL A 191 -1.18 6.90 -9.58
C VAL A 191 0.21 6.56 -9.06
N PHE A 192 0.29 5.54 -8.21
CA PHE A 192 1.53 4.91 -7.76
C PHE A 192 1.62 3.49 -8.32
N ALA A 193 2.80 3.09 -8.76
CA ALA A 193 3.05 1.74 -9.28
C ALA A 193 4.52 1.34 -9.05
N GLY A 194 4.81 0.05 -8.97
CA GLY A 194 6.13 -0.48 -9.27
C GLY A 194 6.43 -0.39 -10.77
N ASP A 195 7.66 -0.58 -11.20
CA ASP A 195 7.99 -0.56 -12.63
C ASP A 195 7.36 -1.72 -13.41
N ASP A 196 7.28 -2.91 -12.84
CA ASP A 196 6.52 -4.06 -13.35
C ASP A 196 5.00 -3.79 -13.38
N GLU A 197 4.47 -3.18 -12.34
CA GLU A 197 3.06 -2.77 -12.24
C GLU A 197 2.71 -1.69 -13.28
N ALA A 198 3.60 -0.73 -13.51
CA ALA A 198 3.41 0.29 -14.53
C ALA A 198 3.35 -0.33 -15.93
N ARG A 199 4.26 -1.28 -16.25
CA ARG A 199 4.22 -2.04 -17.51
C ARG A 199 2.93 -2.81 -17.66
N LEU A 200 2.48 -3.51 -16.61
CA LEU A 200 1.21 -4.23 -16.61
C LEU A 200 0.04 -3.30 -16.96
N VAL A 201 -0.07 -2.15 -16.30
CA VAL A 201 -1.14 -1.16 -16.54
C VAL A 201 -1.06 -0.59 -17.95
N LEU A 202 0.13 -0.31 -18.47
CA LEU A 202 0.34 0.25 -19.81
C LEU A 202 0.21 -0.80 -20.91
N GLY A 203 0.31 -2.08 -20.60
CA GLY A 203 0.27 -3.17 -21.56
C GLY A 203 1.59 -3.36 -22.31
N LEU A 204 2.70 -3.00 -21.66
CA LEU A 204 4.06 -3.12 -22.18
C LEU A 204 4.67 -4.49 -21.80
N ALA A 205 5.66 -4.93 -22.55
CA ALA A 205 6.46 -6.11 -22.21
C ALA A 205 7.41 -5.80 -21.02
N ASP A 206 7.95 -6.85 -20.36
CA ASP A 206 8.76 -6.72 -19.13
C ASP A 206 10.03 -5.87 -19.32
N ASP A 207 10.57 -5.81 -20.53
CA ASP A 207 11.78 -5.05 -20.90
C ASP A 207 11.48 -3.75 -21.67
N GLU A 208 10.20 -3.42 -21.86
CA GLU A 208 9.77 -2.27 -22.64
C GLU A 208 9.57 -1.03 -21.75
N GLY A 209 10.00 0.13 -22.26
CA GLY A 209 9.90 1.41 -21.59
C GLY A 209 10.96 1.59 -20.49
N ASP A 210 11.71 2.70 -20.59
CA ASP A 210 12.59 3.14 -19.50
C ASP A 210 11.81 3.80 -18.36
N ASP A 211 12.48 4.11 -17.27
CA ASP A 211 11.85 4.69 -16.07
C ASP A 211 11.09 5.99 -16.38
N GLU A 212 11.60 6.83 -17.31
CA GLU A 212 10.98 8.10 -17.68
C GLU A 212 9.73 7.89 -18.52
N THR A 213 9.80 7.00 -19.50
CA THR A 213 8.67 6.62 -20.35
C THR A 213 7.53 6.06 -19.50
N LEU A 214 7.84 5.12 -18.56
CA LEU A 214 6.84 4.56 -17.66
C LEU A 214 6.14 5.64 -16.83
N ALA A 215 6.90 6.59 -16.27
CA ALA A 215 6.33 7.67 -15.48
C ALA A 215 5.43 8.60 -16.32
N HIS A 216 5.88 8.96 -17.53
CA HIS A 216 5.12 9.84 -18.42
C HIS A 216 3.85 9.20 -18.95
N GLU A 217 3.92 7.96 -19.44
CA GLU A 217 2.74 7.27 -19.98
C GLU A 217 1.72 6.96 -18.90
N LEU A 218 2.18 6.55 -17.71
CA LEU A 218 1.27 6.34 -16.58
C LEU A 218 0.61 7.65 -16.13
N ALA A 219 1.34 8.76 -16.12
CA ALA A 219 0.79 10.10 -15.82
C ALA A 219 -0.21 10.57 -16.90
N ALA A 220 0.06 10.26 -18.16
CA ALA A 220 -0.87 10.58 -19.25
C ALA A 220 -2.20 9.82 -19.14
N LEU A 221 -2.17 8.60 -18.60
CA LEU A 221 -3.38 7.83 -18.29
C LEU A 221 -4.14 8.40 -17.09
N ALA A 222 -3.42 8.89 -16.09
CA ALA A 222 -3.94 9.43 -14.83
C ALA A 222 -3.85 10.95 -14.86
N GLY A 223 -4.77 11.71 -14.45
CA GLY A 223 -4.84 13.20 -14.39
C GLY A 223 -3.55 14.03 -14.42
N GLY A 224 -2.50 13.58 -15.13
CA GLY A 224 -1.20 14.23 -15.32
C GLY A 224 -0.14 13.87 -14.25
N ARG A 225 -0.42 12.94 -13.33
CA ARG A 225 0.46 12.67 -12.18
C ARG A 225 0.64 11.19 -11.91
N ALA A 226 1.88 10.72 -11.97
CA ALA A 226 2.23 9.36 -11.61
C ALA A 226 3.59 9.28 -10.92
N VAL A 227 3.75 8.28 -10.07
CA VAL A 227 5.00 7.94 -9.38
C VAL A 227 5.30 6.46 -9.61
N VAL A 228 6.48 6.15 -10.13
CA VAL A 228 6.96 4.79 -10.33
C VAL A 228 8.02 4.46 -9.28
N LYS A 229 7.71 3.48 -8.43
CA LYS A 229 8.58 2.96 -7.38
C LYS A 229 9.56 1.96 -7.99
N LEU A 230 10.86 2.14 -7.80
CA LEU A 230 11.93 1.35 -8.43
C LEU A 230 12.72 0.49 -7.40
N GLY A 231 12.15 0.28 -6.21
CA GLY A 231 12.81 -0.45 -5.13
C GLY A 231 14.16 0.19 -4.73
N SER A 232 15.23 -0.57 -4.74
CA SER A 232 16.59 -0.08 -4.39
C SER A 232 17.14 0.97 -5.37
N ARG A 233 16.55 1.12 -6.57
CA ARG A 233 16.89 2.18 -7.50
C ARG A 233 16.23 3.53 -7.17
N GLY A 234 15.31 3.57 -6.20
CA GLY A 234 14.60 4.77 -5.77
C GLY A 234 13.23 4.92 -6.40
N ALA A 235 12.91 6.07 -6.93
CA ALA A 235 11.63 6.35 -7.59
C ALA A 235 11.77 7.43 -8.65
N VAL A 236 10.84 7.44 -9.60
CA VAL A 236 10.66 8.50 -10.58
C VAL A 236 9.22 8.97 -10.56
N ALA A 237 8.98 10.21 -10.98
CA ALA A 237 7.64 10.75 -11.08
C ALA A 237 7.50 11.63 -12.30
N SER A 238 6.30 11.65 -12.89
CA SER A 238 5.88 12.67 -13.85
C SER A 238 4.70 13.42 -13.22
N ILE A 239 4.90 14.70 -12.97
CA ILE A 239 3.92 15.56 -12.29
C ILE A 239 3.67 16.80 -13.15
N ASP A 240 2.50 16.87 -13.74
CA ASP A 240 2.07 17.97 -14.61
C ASP A 240 3.09 18.24 -15.75
N GLY A 241 3.62 17.15 -16.35
CA GLY A 241 4.62 17.16 -17.43
C GLY A 241 6.08 17.34 -16.99
N ARG A 242 6.34 17.51 -15.69
CA ARG A 242 7.69 17.60 -15.14
C ARG A 242 8.18 16.25 -14.67
N PHE A 243 9.32 15.78 -15.18
CA PHE A 243 9.98 14.57 -14.73
C PHE A 243 10.83 14.83 -13.48
N LEU A 244 10.74 13.92 -12.51
CA LEU A 244 11.48 13.93 -11.25
C LEU A 244 12.11 12.57 -11.03
N ARG A 245 13.31 12.53 -10.42
CA ARG A 245 13.99 11.31 -10.02
C ARG A 245 14.59 11.46 -8.64
N ARG A 246 14.43 10.43 -7.80
CA ARG A 246 15.06 10.31 -6.50
C ARG A 246 15.71 8.93 -6.37
N VAL A 247 16.99 8.88 -6.06
CA VAL A 247 17.68 7.63 -5.71
C VAL A 247 17.21 7.16 -4.33
N ALA A 248 17.22 5.85 -4.10
CA ALA A 248 16.86 5.30 -2.80
C ALA A 248 17.81 5.79 -1.70
N THR A 249 17.25 6.09 -0.53
CA THR A 249 18.05 6.37 0.66
C THR A 249 18.64 5.05 1.17
N PRO A 250 19.98 4.91 1.24
CA PRO A 250 20.60 3.67 1.68
C PRO A 250 20.26 3.38 3.14
N VAL A 251 19.74 2.19 3.43
CA VAL A 251 19.45 1.72 4.78
C VAL A 251 19.79 0.24 4.90
N ARG A 252 20.01 -0.23 6.13
CA ARG A 252 20.09 -1.67 6.39
C ARG A 252 18.68 -2.26 6.33
N VAL A 253 18.43 -3.07 5.31
CA VAL A 253 17.14 -3.73 5.12
C VAL A 253 16.94 -4.86 6.11
N VAL A 254 15.87 -4.80 6.88
CA VAL A 254 15.39 -5.85 7.80
C VAL A 254 14.19 -6.56 7.19
N ASP A 255 13.26 -5.79 6.60
CA ASP A 255 12.04 -6.30 5.98
C ASP A 255 11.48 -5.27 4.98
N PRO A 256 11.37 -5.59 3.68
CA PRO A 256 10.87 -4.65 2.67
C PRO A 256 9.34 -4.57 2.60
N VAL A 257 8.62 -5.42 3.34
CA VAL A 257 7.14 -5.42 3.31
C VAL A 257 6.61 -4.16 3.98
N GLY A 258 5.63 -3.50 3.32
CA GLY A 258 5.07 -2.23 3.78
C GLY A 258 5.84 -0.99 3.32
N ALA A 259 7.04 -1.13 2.72
CA ALA A 259 7.82 0.01 2.22
C ALA A 259 7.07 0.81 1.15
N GLY A 260 6.34 0.14 0.26
CA GLY A 260 5.49 0.77 -0.76
C GLY A 260 4.37 1.60 -0.14
N ASP A 261 3.70 1.06 0.87
CA ASP A 261 2.60 1.74 1.57
C ASP A 261 3.14 2.96 2.35
N ALA A 262 4.31 2.82 3.01
CA ALA A 262 4.99 3.92 3.70
C ALA A 262 5.41 5.02 2.71
N PHE A 263 5.93 4.65 1.54
CA PHE A 263 6.26 5.58 0.46
C PHE A 263 5.04 6.39 0.03
N VAL A 264 3.91 5.72 -0.24
CA VAL A 264 2.64 6.37 -0.62
C VAL A 264 2.16 7.31 0.48
N ALA A 265 2.18 6.87 1.75
CA ALA A 265 1.81 7.71 2.88
C ALA A 265 2.70 8.96 3.01
N GLY A 266 4.00 8.82 2.83
CA GLY A 266 4.97 9.93 2.84
C GLY A 266 4.70 10.96 1.75
N TRP A 267 4.46 10.49 0.51
CA TRP A 267 4.08 11.36 -0.61
C TRP A 267 2.78 12.12 -0.34
N LEU A 268 1.72 11.40 0.04
CA LEU A 268 0.40 11.99 0.26
C LEU A 268 0.41 12.99 1.41
N ALA A 269 1.09 12.67 2.52
CA ALA A 269 1.21 13.58 3.67
C ALA A 269 1.96 14.87 3.28
N ALA A 270 3.05 14.77 2.54
CA ALA A 270 3.81 15.91 2.04
C ALA A 270 2.97 16.79 1.12
N SER A 271 2.31 16.19 0.12
CA SER A 271 1.47 16.88 -0.84
C SER A 271 0.29 17.60 -0.16
N LEU A 272 -0.39 16.94 0.78
CA LEU A 272 -1.50 17.53 1.54
C LEU A 272 -1.04 18.66 2.48
N SER A 273 0.22 18.70 2.87
CA SER A 273 0.82 19.80 3.64
C SER A 273 1.33 20.95 2.75
N GLY A 274 1.18 20.85 1.42
CA GLY A 274 1.59 21.89 0.47
C GLY A 274 3.06 21.83 0.08
N ALA A 275 3.74 20.71 0.29
CA ALA A 275 5.11 20.51 -0.17
C ALA A 275 5.17 20.48 -1.71
N SER A 276 6.30 20.90 -2.26
CA SER A 276 6.59 20.76 -3.69
C SER A 276 6.66 19.27 -4.09
N PRO A 277 6.47 18.94 -5.38
CA PRO A 277 6.62 17.56 -5.85
C PRO A 277 8.00 16.93 -5.54
N ASP A 278 9.08 17.74 -5.57
CA ASP A 278 10.43 17.29 -5.22
C ASP A 278 10.50 16.90 -3.73
N GLU A 279 10.03 17.77 -2.85
CA GLU A 279 9.97 17.49 -1.41
C GLU A 279 9.04 16.31 -1.07
N ALA A 280 7.94 16.15 -1.82
CA ALA A 280 7.05 15.01 -1.64
C ALA A 280 7.75 13.70 -2.04
N LEU A 281 8.51 13.70 -3.15
CA LEU A 281 9.28 12.55 -3.59
C LEU A 281 10.41 12.20 -2.60
N ASP A 282 11.10 13.21 -2.04
CA ASP A 282 12.12 13.02 -1.02
C ASP A 282 11.53 12.36 0.25
N ARG A 283 10.44 12.92 0.79
CA ARG A 283 9.78 12.38 1.99
C ARG A 283 9.20 10.97 1.77
N ALA A 284 8.69 10.71 0.55
CA ALA A 284 8.21 9.38 0.18
C ALA A 284 9.36 8.35 0.18
N ALA A 285 10.50 8.68 -0.45
CA ALA A 285 11.66 7.82 -0.50
C ALA A 285 12.22 7.52 0.91
N ASP A 286 12.31 8.53 1.75
CA ASP A 286 12.77 8.38 3.13
C ASP A 286 11.80 7.54 3.97
N ALA A 287 10.49 7.73 3.81
CA ALA A 287 9.48 6.93 4.50
C ALA A 287 9.54 5.45 4.09
N GLY A 288 9.67 5.18 2.79
CA GLY A 288 9.84 3.82 2.28
C GLY A 288 11.14 3.15 2.77
N ALA A 289 12.25 3.89 2.77
CA ALA A 289 13.53 3.39 3.28
C ALA A 289 13.46 3.09 4.79
N LEU A 290 12.88 3.99 5.58
CA LEU A 290 12.69 3.78 7.02
C LEU A 290 11.83 2.55 7.32
N ALA A 291 10.77 2.32 6.55
CA ALA A 291 9.92 1.14 6.74
C ALA A 291 10.73 -0.16 6.56
N CYS A 292 11.71 -0.19 5.66
CA CYS A 292 12.58 -1.35 5.47
C CYS A 292 13.46 -1.69 6.70
N THR A 293 13.61 -0.80 7.67
CA THR A 293 14.53 -0.99 8.82
C THR A 293 13.93 -1.74 10.00
N VAL A 294 12.64 -2.12 9.91
CA VAL A 294 11.91 -2.79 11.00
C VAL A 294 11.17 -4.04 10.50
N GLU A 295 11.00 -5.02 11.40
CA GLU A 295 10.25 -6.26 11.12
C GLU A 295 8.74 -6.07 11.33
N SER A 296 8.06 -5.32 10.48
CA SER A 296 6.59 -5.20 10.50
C SER A 296 6.15 -4.24 9.40
N ASP A 297 4.93 -4.39 8.93
CA ASP A 297 4.36 -3.54 7.91
C ASP A 297 4.20 -2.07 8.35
N TRP A 298 4.17 -1.81 9.67
CA TRP A 298 3.89 -0.47 10.20
C TRP A 298 4.52 -0.17 11.58
N ARG A 299 5.48 -0.95 12.05
CA ARG A 299 6.21 -0.57 13.28
C ARG A 299 6.88 0.78 13.11
N ARG A 300 7.01 1.51 14.23
CA ARG A 300 7.72 2.78 14.21
C ARG A 300 9.22 2.54 14.04
N PRO A 301 9.79 2.93 12.91
CA PRO A 301 11.23 2.88 12.72
C PRO A 301 11.90 4.00 13.54
N ASP A 302 13.20 3.82 13.82
CA ASP A 302 14.01 4.88 14.37
C ASP A 302 14.45 5.82 13.21
N PRO A 303 14.11 7.12 13.23
CA PRO A 303 14.55 8.07 12.22
C PRO A 303 16.08 8.15 12.05
N ALA A 304 16.84 7.84 13.09
CA ALA A 304 18.30 7.80 13.01
C ALA A 304 18.84 6.71 12.05
N ALA A 305 18.01 5.72 11.70
CA ALA A 305 18.39 4.67 10.75
C ALA A 305 18.69 5.21 9.34
N LEU A 306 18.12 6.36 8.94
CA LEU A 306 18.45 7.03 7.66
C LEU A 306 19.90 7.55 7.59
N HIS A 307 20.53 7.73 8.73
CA HIS A 307 21.90 8.28 8.85
C HIS A 307 22.89 7.24 9.38
N ALA A 308 22.44 6.01 9.60
CA ALA A 308 23.31 4.93 10.04
C ALA A 308 24.29 4.55 8.93
N PRO A 309 25.57 4.29 9.24
CA PRO A 309 26.54 3.84 8.24
C PRO A 309 26.07 2.47 7.69
N THR A 310 25.91 2.38 6.37
CA THR A 310 25.60 1.14 5.66
C THR A 310 26.89 0.52 5.14
N SER A 311 27.04 -0.80 5.29
CA SER A 311 28.15 -1.53 4.67
C SER A 311 27.78 -1.93 3.23
N PRO A 312 28.75 -2.19 2.34
CA PRO A 312 28.45 -2.68 0.98
C PRO A 312 27.58 -3.96 0.96
N SER A 313 27.69 -4.81 1.98
CA SER A 313 26.86 -6.01 2.14
C SER A 313 25.40 -5.70 2.51
N ASP A 314 25.12 -4.57 3.12
CA ASP A 314 23.75 -4.16 3.48
C ASP A 314 22.94 -3.73 2.24
N VAL A 315 23.62 -3.28 1.20
CA VAL A 315 23.02 -2.83 -0.08
C VAL A 315 22.74 -4.02 -1.00
N ASP A 316 23.61 -5.04 -1.00
CA ASP A 316 23.48 -6.23 -1.85
C ASP A 316 22.30 -7.12 -1.44
N HIS A 317 21.94 -7.17 -0.17
CA HIS A 317 20.77 -7.93 0.29
C HIS A 317 19.44 -7.37 -0.25
N ALA A 318 19.37 -6.07 -0.54
CA ALA A 318 18.18 -5.44 -1.13
C ALA A 318 17.89 -5.92 -2.58
N VAL A 319 18.90 -6.40 -3.30
CA VAL A 319 18.77 -6.89 -4.70
C VAL A 319 18.20 -8.30 -4.75
N HIS A 320 18.32 -9.08 -3.68
CA HIS A 320 17.94 -10.51 -3.66
C HIS A 320 16.65 -10.78 -2.87
N ASP A 321 16.07 -9.79 -2.20
CA ASP A 321 14.82 -9.95 -1.44
C ASP A 321 13.60 -10.00 -2.38
N ARG A 322 13.50 -11.12 -3.13
CA ARG A 322 12.24 -11.47 -3.82
C ARG A 322 11.25 -11.95 -2.76
N VAL A 323 10.30 -11.11 -2.45
CA VAL A 323 9.13 -11.51 -1.67
C VAL A 323 8.24 -12.35 -2.58
N ASP A 324 8.14 -13.65 -2.34
CA ASP A 324 7.14 -14.53 -2.97
C ASP A 324 5.74 -14.18 -2.44
N ARG A 325 5.05 -13.29 -3.14
CA ARG A 325 3.71 -12.75 -2.80
C ARG A 325 2.59 -13.45 -3.55
#